data_4d0a972b35f6bd908928cff3f735c0aa
#
_entry.id   4d0a972b35f6bd908928cff3f735c0aa
#
_cell.length_a   1.000
_cell.length_b   1.000
_cell.length_c   1.000
_cell.angle_alpha   90.00
_cell.angle_beta   90.00
_cell.angle_gamma   90.00
#
_symmetry.space_group_name_H-M   'P 1'
#
loop_
_entity.id
_entity.type
_entity.pdbx_description
1 polymer ?
#
loop_
_entity_poly.entity_id
_entity_poly.type
_entity_poly.pdbx_seq_one_letter_code
_entity_poly.pdbx_strand_id
1 'polypeptide(L)'
;MLIVKKFGGTSVANKERIFNVANRCIEEYRKGNDVVVVLSAMGKYTDELITMARDVNEKPPKREMDMLFTIGEQMSVALMAMAMDKLGVPAVSLNAFQVSMHTTSSHGNARLKRIDSRELTSMMIIRLLEEAVLTQQRLLLRLLFMQMPVKSIQM
;
A
#
# COMPACT_ATOMS: atom_id res chain seq x y z
N MET A 1 4.49 -5.23 19.28
CA MET A 1 3.16 -5.62 18.74
C MET A 1 3.09 -5.21 17.28
N LEU A 2 2.39 -5.97 16.41
CA LEU A 2 2.19 -5.56 15.02
C LEU A 2 0.97 -4.65 14.89
N ILE A 3 1.15 -3.50 14.26
CA ILE A 3 0.11 -2.53 13.93
C ILE A 3 0.03 -2.38 12.42
N VAL A 4 -1.16 -2.55 11.86
CA VAL A 4 -1.42 -2.30 10.44
C VAL A 4 -2.26 -1.03 10.31
N LYS A 5 -1.78 -0.05 9.52
CA LYS A 5 -2.48 1.21 9.23
C LYS A 5 -2.75 1.32 7.74
N LYS A 6 -3.99 1.64 7.36
CA LYS A 6 -4.35 1.90 5.96
C LYS A 6 -4.72 3.37 5.79
N PHE A 7 -4.17 4.00 4.75
CA PHE A 7 -4.49 5.38 4.37
C PHE A 7 -4.93 5.46 2.91
N GLY A 8 -6.07 6.09 2.69
CA GLY A 8 -6.58 6.36 1.35
C GLY A 8 -5.84 7.50 0.65
N GLY A 9 -6.08 7.66 -0.65
CA GLY A 9 -5.39 8.63 -1.49
C GLY A 9 -5.50 10.08 -1.00
N THR A 10 -6.64 10.48 -0.44
CA THR A 10 -6.80 11.81 0.15
C THR A 10 -5.88 12.07 1.34
N SER A 11 -5.55 11.04 2.10
CA SER A 11 -4.63 11.14 3.25
C SER A 11 -3.17 11.32 2.85
N VAL A 12 -2.81 11.00 1.62
CA VAL A 12 -1.45 11.12 1.06
C VAL A 12 -1.41 12.03 -0.17
N ALA A 13 -2.41 12.89 -0.35
CA ALA A 13 -2.61 13.67 -1.58
C ALA A 13 -1.52 14.69 -1.90
N ASN A 14 -0.71 15.08 -0.93
CA ASN A 14 0.37 16.04 -1.11
C ASN A 14 1.48 15.83 -0.06
N LYS A 15 2.57 16.57 -0.22
CA LYS A 15 3.76 16.53 0.67
C LYS A 15 3.39 16.67 2.15
N GLU A 16 2.58 17.65 2.51
CA GLU A 16 2.20 17.91 3.90
C GLU A 16 1.45 16.71 4.49
N ARG A 17 0.49 16.16 3.77
CA ARG A 17 -0.28 14.99 4.19
C ARG A 17 0.58 13.74 4.31
N ILE A 18 1.55 13.53 3.41
CA ILE A 18 2.53 12.44 3.52
C ILE A 18 3.29 12.56 4.83
N PHE A 19 3.82 13.74 5.19
CA PHE A 19 4.53 13.93 6.45
C PHE A 19 3.62 13.75 7.66
N ASN A 20 2.35 14.17 7.60
CA ASN A 20 1.38 13.94 8.68
C ASN A 20 1.14 12.44 8.91
N VAL A 21 0.98 11.66 7.83
CA VAL A 21 0.83 10.20 7.91
C VAL A 21 2.12 9.56 8.42
N ALA A 22 3.28 9.96 7.92
CA ALA A 22 4.58 9.46 8.37
C ALA A 22 4.75 9.64 9.89
N ASN A 23 4.47 10.83 10.43
CA ASN A 23 4.56 11.10 11.86
C ASN A 23 3.65 10.17 12.69
N ARG A 24 2.40 9.95 12.26
CA ARG A 24 1.48 9.01 12.92
C ARG A 24 1.97 7.55 12.92
N CYS A 25 2.70 7.15 11.91
CA CYS A 25 3.30 5.82 11.84
C CYS A 25 4.55 5.73 12.73
N ILE A 26 5.38 6.77 12.72
CA ILE A 26 6.57 6.89 13.55
C ILE A 26 6.25 6.90 15.03
N GLU A 27 5.14 7.53 15.44
CA GLU A 27 4.66 7.47 16.83
C GLU A 27 4.45 6.05 17.32
N GLU A 28 3.83 5.19 16.51
CA GLU A 28 3.63 3.79 16.86
C GLU A 28 4.94 2.99 16.86
N TYR A 29 5.80 3.24 15.89
CA TYR A 29 7.13 2.64 15.83
C TYR A 29 7.96 2.97 17.07
N ARG A 30 7.95 4.23 17.51
CA ARG A 30 8.67 4.69 18.73
C ARG A 30 8.14 4.11 20.03
N LYS A 31 6.88 3.62 20.04
CA LYS A 31 6.31 2.84 21.16
C LYS A 31 6.80 1.37 21.19
N GLY A 32 7.69 0.98 20.27
CA GLY A 32 8.20 -0.38 20.14
C GLY A 32 7.28 -1.32 19.38
N ASN A 33 6.38 -0.80 18.56
CA ASN A 33 5.53 -1.59 17.69
C ASN A 33 6.17 -1.83 16.32
N ASP A 34 5.89 -2.99 15.73
CA ASP A 34 6.09 -3.23 14.31
C ASP A 34 4.96 -2.56 13.54
N VAL A 35 5.28 -1.81 12.47
CA VAL A 35 4.27 -1.05 11.72
C VAL A 35 4.25 -1.47 10.26
N VAL A 36 3.08 -1.88 9.79
CA VAL A 36 2.78 -2.08 8.36
C VAL A 36 1.80 -1.00 7.92
N VAL A 37 2.13 -0.30 6.84
CA VAL A 37 1.31 0.79 6.31
C VAL A 37 0.87 0.44 4.89
N VAL A 38 -0.43 0.45 4.64
CA VAL A 38 -1.03 0.23 3.33
C VAL A 38 -1.47 1.57 2.75
N LEU A 39 -0.98 1.90 1.56
CA LEU A 39 -1.24 3.19 0.90
C LEU A 39 -1.94 3.00 -0.45
N SER A 40 -2.92 3.85 -0.71
CA SER A 40 -3.51 4.04 -2.04
C SER A 40 -2.71 5.06 -2.85
N ALA A 41 -2.98 5.15 -4.15
CA ALA A 41 -2.47 6.22 -5.00
C ALA A 41 -2.81 7.62 -4.46
N MET A 42 -1.97 8.60 -4.72
CA MET A 42 -2.09 9.97 -4.18
C MET A 42 -3.29 10.71 -4.79
N GLY A 43 -4.14 11.29 -3.93
CA GLY A 43 -5.19 12.21 -4.34
C GLY A 43 -6.09 11.67 -5.46
N LYS A 44 -6.08 12.35 -6.61
CA LYS A 44 -6.82 11.99 -7.83
C LYS A 44 -5.96 11.30 -8.89
N TYR A 45 -4.76 10.86 -8.55
CA TYR A 45 -3.81 10.33 -9.53
C TYR A 45 -4.36 9.11 -10.29
N THR A 46 -5.16 8.27 -9.63
CA THR A 46 -5.87 7.17 -10.31
C THR A 46 -6.80 7.66 -11.42
N ASP A 47 -7.54 8.76 -11.18
CA ASP A 47 -8.44 9.35 -12.16
C ASP A 47 -7.67 9.93 -13.37
N GLU A 48 -6.50 10.53 -13.10
CA GLU A 48 -5.59 11.02 -14.13
C GLU A 48 -5.06 9.88 -14.99
N LEU A 49 -4.64 8.77 -14.40
CA LEU A 49 -4.19 7.58 -15.12
C LEU A 49 -5.32 6.97 -15.99
N ILE A 50 -6.56 6.94 -15.48
CA ILE A 50 -7.73 6.51 -16.27
C ILE A 50 -7.93 7.39 -17.48
N THR A 51 -7.81 8.70 -17.29
CA THR A 51 -7.96 9.68 -18.38
C THR A 51 -6.89 9.46 -19.44
N MET A 52 -5.60 9.39 -19.05
CA MET A 52 -4.49 9.12 -19.96
C MET A 52 -4.68 7.81 -20.76
N ALA A 53 -5.13 6.75 -20.08
CA ALA A 53 -5.38 5.47 -20.74
C ALA A 53 -6.47 5.57 -21.80
N ARG A 54 -7.56 6.29 -21.51
CA ARG A 54 -8.68 6.50 -22.43
C ARG A 54 -8.32 7.41 -23.60
N ASP A 55 -7.46 8.37 -23.40
CA ASP A 55 -6.94 9.23 -24.48
C ASP A 55 -6.13 8.43 -25.51
N VAL A 56 -5.44 7.37 -25.04
CA VAL A 56 -4.69 6.45 -25.92
C VAL A 56 -5.59 5.39 -26.55
N ASN A 57 -6.56 4.87 -25.81
CA ASN A 57 -7.48 3.83 -26.25
C ASN A 57 -8.81 3.97 -25.52
N GLU A 58 -9.90 4.25 -26.23
CA GLU A 58 -11.24 4.40 -25.63
C GLU A 58 -11.69 3.18 -24.81
N LYS A 59 -11.19 1.98 -25.14
CA LYS A 59 -11.47 0.72 -24.45
C LYS A 59 -10.18 0.00 -24.07
N PRO A 60 -9.42 0.53 -23.10
CA PRO A 60 -8.12 -0.04 -22.76
C PRO A 60 -8.30 -1.47 -22.17
N PRO A 61 -7.39 -2.41 -22.50
CA PRO A 61 -7.42 -3.75 -21.95
C PRO A 61 -7.28 -3.73 -20.41
N LYS A 62 -8.07 -4.53 -19.73
CA LYS A 62 -8.08 -4.59 -18.26
C LYS A 62 -6.70 -4.90 -17.66
N ARG A 63 -5.95 -5.80 -18.31
CA ARG A 63 -4.59 -6.15 -17.89
C ARG A 63 -3.67 -4.92 -17.86
N GLU A 64 -3.72 -4.10 -18.89
CA GLU A 64 -2.88 -2.90 -18.99
C GLU A 64 -3.36 -1.80 -18.04
N MET A 65 -4.66 -1.74 -17.76
CA MET A 65 -5.19 -0.85 -16.71
C MET A 65 -4.68 -1.26 -15.31
N ASP A 66 -4.66 -2.56 -14.99
CA ASP A 66 -4.10 -3.04 -13.72
C ASP A 66 -2.62 -2.65 -13.60
N MET A 67 -1.82 -2.81 -14.66
CA MET A 67 -0.42 -2.37 -14.70
C MET A 67 -0.29 -0.86 -14.45
N LEU A 68 -1.13 -0.06 -15.09
CA LEU A 68 -1.11 1.40 -14.97
C LEU A 68 -1.47 1.85 -13.55
N PHE A 69 -2.46 1.23 -12.92
CA PHE A 69 -2.88 1.57 -11.56
C PHE A 69 -1.80 1.29 -10.50
N THR A 70 -1.03 0.22 -10.67
CA THR A 70 0.05 -0.09 -9.72
C THR A 70 1.11 1.01 -9.65
N ILE A 71 1.33 1.78 -10.73
CA ILE A 71 2.29 2.89 -10.77
C ILE A 71 1.92 3.97 -9.74
N GLY A 72 0.64 4.35 -9.67
CA GLY A 72 0.17 5.36 -8.71
C GLY A 72 0.37 4.94 -7.25
N GLU A 73 0.18 3.68 -6.96
CA GLU A 73 0.35 3.14 -5.61
C GLU A 73 1.82 2.97 -5.24
N GLN A 74 2.65 2.48 -6.18
CA GLN A 74 4.11 2.39 -6.00
C GLN A 74 4.73 3.76 -5.75
N MET A 75 4.28 4.80 -6.44
CA MET A 75 4.72 6.17 -6.20
C MET A 75 4.44 6.60 -4.75
N SER A 76 3.25 6.32 -4.24
CA SER A 76 2.84 6.69 -2.87
C SER A 76 3.73 6.04 -1.82
N VAL A 77 4.01 4.74 -1.94
CA VAL A 77 4.85 4.02 -0.95
C VAL A 77 6.31 4.45 -1.04
N ALA A 78 6.82 4.74 -2.22
CA ALA A 78 8.18 5.23 -2.41
C ALA A 78 8.36 6.63 -1.77
N LEU A 79 7.45 7.56 -2.03
CA LEU A 79 7.49 8.90 -1.44
C LEU A 79 7.32 8.87 0.08
N MET A 80 6.49 7.97 0.60
CA MET A 80 6.34 7.76 2.04
C MET A 80 7.64 7.23 2.66
N ALA A 81 8.33 6.28 2.02
CA ALA A 81 9.62 5.77 2.49
C ALA A 81 10.66 6.90 2.56
N MET A 82 10.73 7.74 1.53
CA MET A 82 11.62 8.93 1.51
C MET A 82 11.27 9.93 2.62
N ALA A 83 9.98 10.12 2.91
CA ALA A 83 9.56 11.00 4.00
C ALA A 83 9.96 10.45 5.38
N MET A 84 9.84 9.15 5.60
CA MET A 84 10.26 8.50 6.83
C MET A 84 11.78 8.51 7.01
N ASP A 85 12.55 8.25 5.94
CA ASP A 85 14.00 8.39 5.94
C ASP A 85 14.44 9.80 6.33
N LYS A 86 13.82 10.83 5.76
CA LYS A 86 14.05 12.23 6.14
C LYS A 86 13.75 12.52 7.61
N LEU A 87 12.82 11.78 8.22
CA LEU A 87 12.47 11.89 9.66
C LEU A 87 13.36 10.98 10.54
N GLY A 88 14.37 10.35 9.97
CA GLY A 88 15.33 9.49 10.68
C GLY A 88 14.77 8.14 11.11
N VAL A 89 13.74 7.63 10.44
CA VAL A 89 13.14 6.33 10.76
C VAL A 89 13.25 5.40 9.54
N PRO A 90 13.88 4.23 9.70
CA PRO A 90 14.04 3.29 8.60
C PRO A 90 12.67 2.76 8.14
N ALA A 91 12.44 2.80 6.84
CA ALA A 91 11.23 2.28 6.21
C ALA A 91 11.58 1.63 4.88
N VAL A 92 10.83 0.61 4.50
CA VAL A 92 10.96 -0.06 3.21
C VAL A 92 9.63 -0.03 2.46
N SER A 93 9.67 0.37 1.20
CA SER A 93 8.53 0.29 0.28
C SER A 93 8.50 -1.10 -0.37
N LEU A 94 7.33 -1.74 -0.35
CA LEU A 94 7.12 -3.07 -0.89
C LEU A 94 5.90 -3.05 -1.82
N ASN A 95 6.02 -3.66 -2.99
CA ASN A 95 4.90 -3.91 -3.86
C ASN A 95 4.34 -5.33 -3.65
N ALA A 96 3.18 -5.59 -4.22
CA ALA A 96 2.48 -6.88 -4.11
C ALA A 96 3.35 -8.08 -4.54
N PHE A 97 4.20 -7.87 -5.54
CA PHE A 97 5.09 -8.91 -6.05
C PHE A 97 6.19 -9.26 -5.04
N GLN A 98 6.79 -8.26 -4.39
CA GLN A 98 7.85 -8.46 -3.40
C GLN A 98 7.37 -9.18 -2.13
N VAL A 99 6.10 -9.02 -1.77
CA VAL A 99 5.48 -9.77 -0.66
C VAL A 99 4.76 -11.04 -1.13
N SER A 100 5.04 -11.49 -2.36
CA SER A 100 4.49 -12.72 -2.94
C SER A 100 2.97 -12.82 -2.78
N MET A 101 2.25 -11.76 -3.16
CA MET A 101 0.79 -11.79 -3.23
C MET A 101 0.34 -12.62 -4.43
N HIS A 102 -0.27 -13.75 -4.16
CA HIS A 102 -0.84 -14.63 -5.19
C HIS A 102 -2.32 -14.35 -5.34
N THR A 103 -2.75 -14.06 -6.57
CA THR A 103 -4.14 -13.78 -6.92
C THR A 103 -4.68 -14.76 -7.95
N THR A 104 -5.99 -14.66 -8.24
CA THR A 104 -6.56 -15.25 -9.46
C THR A 104 -6.12 -14.45 -10.68
N SER A 105 -6.21 -15.04 -11.88
CA SER A 105 -5.86 -14.41 -13.16
C SER A 105 -6.94 -13.48 -13.74
N SER A 106 -7.95 -13.10 -12.95
CA SER A 106 -9.05 -12.25 -13.43
C SER A 106 -8.67 -10.77 -13.31
N HIS A 107 -8.18 -10.17 -14.38
CA HIS A 107 -7.83 -8.75 -14.43
C HIS A 107 -9.01 -7.82 -14.11
N GLY A 108 -8.77 -6.76 -13.35
CA GLY A 108 -9.76 -5.82 -12.87
C GLY A 108 -10.68 -6.37 -11.75
N ASN A 109 -10.60 -7.67 -11.44
CA ASN A 109 -11.38 -8.30 -10.36
C ASN A 109 -10.68 -9.55 -9.80
N ALA A 110 -9.38 -9.46 -9.64
CA ALA A 110 -8.57 -10.54 -9.10
C ALA A 110 -8.89 -10.79 -7.62
N ARG A 111 -8.87 -12.06 -7.20
CA ARG A 111 -9.06 -12.45 -5.80
C ARG A 111 -7.73 -12.89 -5.21
N LEU A 112 -7.41 -12.38 -4.04
CA LEU A 112 -6.24 -12.78 -3.29
C LEU A 112 -6.37 -14.23 -2.81
N LYS A 113 -5.36 -15.06 -3.09
CA LYS A 113 -5.29 -16.46 -2.69
C LYS A 113 -4.36 -16.68 -1.51
N ARG A 114 -3.19 -16.03 -1.53
CA ARG A 114 -2.14 -16.21 -0.52
C ARG A 114 -1.21 -15.00 -0.50
N ILE A 115 -0.65 -14.72 0.67
CA ILE A 115 0.47 -13.78 0.88
C ILE A 115 1.57 -14.56 1.60
N ASP A 116 2.82 -14.34 1.23
CA ASP A 116 3.95 -14.81 2.02
C ASP A 116 4.28 -13.74 3.08
N SER A 117 3.96 -14.05 4.33
CA SER A 117 4.14 -13.11 5.43
C SER A 117 5.59 -12.99 5.92
N ARG A 118 6.52 -13.84 5.46
CA ARG A 118 7.91 -13.82 5.93
C ARG A 118 8.60 -12.50 5.66
N GLU A 119 8.39 -11.93 4.49
CA GLU A 119 8.93 -10.61 4.13
C GLU A 119 8.32 -9.46 4.97
N LEU A 120 7.14 -9.67 5.55
CA LEU A 120 6.47 -8.69 6.38
C LEU A 120 6.93 -8.72 7.85
N THR A 121 7.65 -9.75 8.27
CA THR A 121 7.97 -9.98 9.69
C THR A 121 9.47 -9.96 10.03
N SER A 122 10.36 -9.89 9.02
CA SER A 122 11.78 -10.22 9.21
C SER A 122 12.67 -9.15 9.84
N MET A 123 12.21 -7.91 10.06
CA MET A 123 13.03 -6.81 10.63
C MET A 123 12.20 -5.76 11.37
N MET A 124 12.78 -5.07 12.36
CA MET A 124 12.24 -3.86 13.01
C MET A 124 12.32 -2.64 12.05
N ILE A 125 11.50 -2.59 11.03
CA ILE A 125 11.44 -1.54 10.01
C ILE A 125 9.98 -1.27 9.70
N ILE A 126 9.60 -0.01 9.48
CA ILE A 126 8.25 0.33 8.97
C ILE A 126 8.13 -0.19 7.54
N ARG A 127 7.11 -0.99 7.27
CA ARG A 127 6.83 -1.55 5.95
C ARG A 127 5.68 -0.84 5.28
N LEU A 128 5.92 -0.38 4.06
CA LEU A 128 4.99 0.38 3.26
C LEU A 128 4.51 -0.51 2.11
N LEU A 129 3.24 -0.85 2.09
CA LEU A 129 2.63 -1.69 1.07
C LEU A 129 1.77 -0.84 0.14
N GLU A 130 1.91 -1.08 -1.16
CA GLU A 130 0.93 -0.60 -2.13
C GLU A 130 -0.41 -1.33 -1.90
N GLU A 131 -1.50 -0.64 -2.21
CA GLU A 131 -2.84 -1.21 -2.19
C GLU A 131 -3.05 -2.03 -3.46
N ALA A 132 -2.49 -3.22 -3.49
CA ALA A 132 -2.61 -4.09 -4.64
C ALA A 132 -4.06 -4.48 -4.89
N VAL A 133 -4.58 -4.07 -6.05
CA VAL A 133 -5.89 -4.41 -6.59
C VAL A 133 -7.09 -3.78 -5.86
N LEU A 134 -7.66 -2.77 -6.46
CA LEU A 134 -8.75 -1.89 -6.03
C LEU A 134 -10.00 -2.54 -5.40
N THR A 135 -10.16 -3.86 -5.40
CA THR A 135 -11.40 -4.53 -5.01
C THR A 135 -11.32 -5.38 -3.75
N GLN A 136 -10.16 -5.58 -3.14
CA GLN A 136 -10.04 -6.55 -2.05
C GLN A 136 -9.32 -6.08 -0.77
N GLN A 137 -9.36 -4.78 -0.49
CA GLN A 137 -8.80 -4.19 0.75
C GLN A 137 -9.20 -4.94 2.03
N ARG A 138 -10.47 -5.35 2.13
CA ARG A 138 -10.98 -6.10 3.29
C ARG A 138 -10.38 -7.50 3.42
N LEU A 139 -9.99 -8.11 2.31
CA LEU A 139 -9.41 -9.44 2.30
C LEU A 139 -7.91 -9.43 2.61
N LEU A 140 -7.17 -8.45 2.07
CA LEU A 140 -5.77 -8.21 2.42
C LEU A 140 -5.62 -8.00 3.93
N LEU A 141 -6.44 -7.11 4.48
CA LEU A 141 -6.46 -6.84 5.91
C LEU A 141 -6.86 -8.09 6.70
N ARG A 142 -7.88 -8.85 6.28
CA ARG A 142 -8.30 -10.10 6.94
C ARG A 142 -7.21 -11.18 6.90
N LEU A 143 -6.49 -11.36 5.80
CA LEU A 143 -5.41 -12.35 5.71
C LEU A 143 -4.20 -11.95 6.54
N LEU A 144 -3.83 -10.67 6.58
CA LEU A 144 -2.84 -10.15 7.51
C LEU A 144 -3.26 -10.40 8.98
N PHE A 145 -4.57 -10.27 9.29
CA PHE A 145 -5.10 -10.58 10.63
C PHE A 145 -5.11 -12.07 10.97
N MET A 146 -5.45 -12.94 10.01
CA MET A 146 -5.53 -14.39 10.27
C MET A 146 -4.15 -15.04 10.44
N GLN A 147 -3.10 -14.42 9.90
CA GLN A 147 -1.74 -14.97 9.94
C GLN A 147 -0.86 -14.37 11.05
N MET A 148 -1.27 -13.28 11.69
CA MET A 148 -0.48 -12.59 12.73
C MET A 148 -1.37 -12.04 13.86
N PRO A 149 -0.92 -12.04 15.12
CA PRO A 149 -1.65 -11.43 16.24
C PRO A 149 -1.59 -9.89 16.10
N VAL A 150 -2.60 -9.31 15.46
CA VAL A 150 -2.72 -7.86 15.21
C VAL A 150 -3.70 -7.24 16.20
N LYS A 151 -3.33 -6.16 16.87
CA LYS A 151 -4.20 -5.51 17.88
C LYS A 151 -4.97 -4.29 17.39
N SER A 152 -4.59 -3.61 16.30
CA SER A 152 -5.38 -2.49 15.79
C SER A 152 -5.21 -2.22 14.30
N ILE A 153 -6.31 -1.80 13.65
CA ILE A 153 -6.31 -1.15 12.33
C ILE A 153 -6.90 0.24 12.53
N GLN A 154 -6.22 1.27 12.02
CA GLN A 154 -6.84 2.58 11.75
C GLN A 154 -7.06 2.70 10.25
N MET A 155 -8.32 2.89 9.87
CA MET A 155 -8.72 3.32 8.52
C MET A 155 -8.76 4.84 8.44
#